data_495ae69069d0a6477b3eb000ebb2bf83
#
_entry.id   495ae69069d0a6477b3eb000ebb2bf83
#
_cell.length_a   1.000
_cell.length_b   1.000
_cell.length_c   1.000
_cell.angle_alpha   90.00
_cell.angle_beta   90.00
_cell.angle_gamma   90.00
#
_symmetry.space_group_name_H-M   'P 1'
#
loop_
_entity.id
_entity.type
_entity.pdbx_description
1 polymer ?
#
loop_
_entity_poly.entity_id
_entity_poly.type
_entity_poly.pdbx_seq_one_letter_code
_entity_poly.pdbx_strand_id
1 'polypeptide(L)'
;WDLPIVFICENNLYGMGVPVEEAVAKKDIFEIGHAYDMPCSRVDGMNVLEVKEVTNKIIKDVRNGKGPYFLEAQTYRFRGHSMADPSMYRGSAEEELWKLRDPINLHWSWLKENGYAKDELNEIYEKMNSVMDEAVQFATESEFPTIDDLYKNIYFEN
;
A
#
# COMPACT_ATOMS: atom_id res chain seq x y z
N TRP A 1 -8.06 1.37 -25.14
CA TRP A 1 -6.83 0.84 -25.73
C TRP A 1 -6.49 -0.59 -25.23
N ASP A 2 -7.25 -1.12 -24.31
CA ASP A 2 -7.04 -2.46 -23.71
C ASP A 2 -5.59 -2.72 -23.26
N LEU A 3 -4.96 -1.69 -22.71
CA LEU A 3 -3.57 -1.78 -22.27
C LEU A 3 -3.42 -2.77 -21.10
N PRO A 4 -2.33 -3.52 -21.02
CA PRO A 4 -2.07 -4.46 -19.94
C PRO A 4 -1.65 -3.73 -18.63
N ILE A 5 -2.57 -2.98 -18.05
CA ILE A 5 -2.36 -2.12 -16.88
C ILE A 5 -3.25 -2.59 -15.73
N VAL A 6 -2.70 -2.57 -14.51
CA VAL A 6 -3.48 -2.70 -13.27
C VAL A 6 -3.45 -1.36 -12.55
N PHE A 7 -4.60 -0.74 -12.39
CA PHE A 7 -4.78 0.44 -11.55
C PHE A 7 -5.04 -0.01 -10.12
N ILE A 8 -4.20 0.40 -9.19
CA ILE A 8 -4.36 0.06 -7.77
C ILE A 8 -4.73 1.32 -6.99
N CYS A 9 -5.87 1.26 -6.30
CA CYS A 9 -6.30 2.27 -5.35
C CYS A 9 -6.02 1.78 -3.92
N GLU A 10 -5.05 2.35 -3.24
CA GLU A 10 -4.82 2.13 -1.81
C GLU A 10 -5.80 2.99 -1.02
N ASN A 11 -6.99 2.44 -0.75
CA ASN A 11 -8.01 3.14 0.02
C ASN A 11 -7.75 2.99 1.52
N ASN A 12 -7.15 4.03 2.12
CA ASN A 12 -6.88 4.08 3.56
C ASN A 12 -8.01 4.75 4.36
N LEU A 13 -9.19 4.87 3.79
CA LEU A 13 -10.43 5.44 4.34
C LEU A 13 -10.44 6.96 4.53
N TYR A 14 -9.32 7.66 4.33
CA TYR A 14 -9.23 9.11 4.55
C TYR A 14 -8.45 9.83 3.44
N GLY A 15 -9.01 10.92 2.96
CA GLY A 15 -8.32 11.91 2.15
C GLY A 15 -7.87 13.09 3.05
N MET A 16 -6.64 13.09 3.54
CA MET A 16 -6.20 13.94 4.65
C MET A 16 -7.07 13.70 5.89
N GLY A 17 -7.89 14.67 6.28
CA GLY A 17 -8.83 14.60 7.39
C GLY A 17 -10.28 14.30 7.00
N VAL A 18 -10.57 14.10 5.70
CA VAL A 18 -11.93 13.83 5.23
C VAL A 18 -12.16 12.33 5.06
N PRO A 19 -13.15 11.73 5.74
CA PRO A 19 -13.51 10.33 5.55
C PRO A 19 -13.94 10.06 4.11
N VAL A 20 -13.63 8.88 3.58
CA VAL A 20 -14.00 8.50 2.21
C VAL A 20 -15.51 8.60 1.96
N GLU A 21 -16.32 8.28 2.95
CA GLU A 21 -17.79 8.33 2.87
C GLU A 21 -18.38 9.75 2.78
N GLU A 22 -17.61 10.78 3.11
CA GLU A 22 -17.94 12.18 2.90
C GLU A 22 -17.35 12.72 1.60
N ALA A 23 -16.26 12.11 1.11
CA ALA A 23 -15.54 12.57 -0.07
C ALA A 23 -16.13 12.04 -1.39
N VAL A 24 -16.76 10.86 -1.37
CA VAL A 24 -17.25 10.18 -2.58
C VAL A 24 -18.70 9.76 -2.43
N ALA A 25 -19.46 9.85 -3.53
CA ALA A 25 -20.88 9.48 -3.55
C ALA A 25 -21.11 7.97 -3.34
N LYS A 26 -20.18 7.13 -3.75
CA LYS A 26 -20.20 5.68 -3.55
C LYS A 26 -19.03 5.25 -2.65
N LYS A 27 -19.37 4.53 -1.57
CA LYS A 27 -18.38 4.02 -0.61
C LYS A 27 -17.45 2.95 -1.20
N ASP A 28 -17.95 2.21 -2.16
CA ASP A 28 -17.25 1.14 -2.86
C ASP A 28 -16.48 1.74 -4.06
N ILE A 29 -15.26 2.22 -3.81
CA ILE A 29 -14.45 2.93 -4.81
C ILE A 29 -14.16 2.03 -6.01
N PHE A 30 -13.98 0.72 -5.81
CA PHE A 30 -13.70 -0.20 -6.92
C PHE A 30 -14.80 -0.18 -8.00
N GLU A 31 -16.05 0.13 -7.65
CA GLU A 31 -17.15 0.24 -8.62
C GLU A 31 -16.94 1.32 -9.69
N ILE A 32 -16.00 2.25 -9.47
CA ILE A 32 -15.61 3.25 -10.48
C ILE A 32 -15.10 2.56 -11.75
N GLY A 33 -14.48 1.38 -11.63
CA GLY A 33 -14.04 0.58 -12.78
C GLY A 33 -15.16 0.30 -13.77
N HIS A 34 -16.40 0.09 -13.31
CA HIS A 34 -17.55 -0.16 -14.18
C HIS A 34 -17.90 1.03 -15.09
N ALA A 35 -17.59 2.26 -14.66
CA ALA A 35 -17.83 3.44 -15.48
C ALA A 35 -16.91 3.50 -16.73
N TYR A 36 -15.83 2.74 -16.72
CA TYR A 36 -14.85 2.61 -17.79
C TYR A 36 -14.88 1.23 -18.45
N ASP A 37 -15.88 0.42 -18.17
CA ASP A 37 -15.98 -0.98 -18.63
C ASP A 37 -14.76 -1.83 -18.27
N MET A 38 -14.10 -1.50 -17.16
CA MET A 38 -12.96 -2.23 -16.63
C MET A 38 -13.39 -3.27 -15.60
N PRO A 39 -12.88 -4.50 -15.66
CA PRO A 39 -13.00 -5.44 -14.55
C PRO A 39 -12.41 -4.82 -13.28
N CYS A 40 -13.09 -5.00 -12.17
CA CYS A 40 -12.69 -4.39 -10.91
C CYS A 40 -13.04 -5.26 -9.71
N SER A 41 -12.31 -5.09 -8.63
CA SER A 41 -12.60 -5.75 -7.34
C SER A 41 -11.99 -5.00 -6.19
N ARG A 42 -12.39 -5.40 -4.97
CA ARG A 42 -11.77 -4.98 -3.72
C ARG A 42 -11.04 -6.16 -3.09
N VAL A 43 -9.93 -5.87 -2.40
CA VAL A 43 -9.17 -6.82 -1.60
C VAL A 43 -8.91 -6.23 -0.21
N ASP A 44 -8.83 -7.07 0.81
CA ASP A 44 -8.34 -6.67 2.13
C ASP A 44 -6.83 -6.37 2.05
N GLY A 45 -6.48 -5.09 1.95
CA GLY A 45 -5.09 -4.63 1.86
C GLY A 45 -4.27 -4.85 3.14
N MET A 46 -4.92 -5.22 4.26
CA MET A 46 -4.25 -5.59 5.51
C MET A 46 -3.86 -7.08 5.53
N ASN A 47 -4.26 -7.88 4.55
CA ASN A 47 -3.93 -9.30 4.42
C ASN A 47 -3.01 -9.54 3.22
N VAL A 48 -1.70 -9.65 3.46
CA VAL A 48 -0.70 -9.81 2.40
C VAL A 48 -0.89 -11.07 1.55
N LEU A 49 -1.42 -12.15 2.12
CA LEU A 49 -1.66 -13.40 1.40
C LEU A 49 -2.84 -13.25 0.43
N GLU A 50 -3.92 -12.60 0.86
CA GLU A 50 -5.06 -12.30 0.00
C GLU A 50 -4.69 -11.34 -1.14
N VAL A 51 -3.94 -10.28 -0.81
CA VAL A 51 -3.40 -9.34 -1.82
C VAL A 51 -2.57 -10.09 -2.86
N LYS A 52 -1.67 -10.98 -2.43
CA LYS A 52 -0.83 -11.79 -3.32
C LYS A 52 -1.66 -12.69 -4.23
N GLU A 53 -2.66 -13.39 -3.69
CA GLU A 53 -3.51 -14.29 -4.46
C GLU A 53 -4.32 -13.54 -5.51
N VAL A 54 -5.03 -12.49 -5.10
CA VAL A 54 -5.87 -11.67 -5.98
C VAL A 54 -5.03 -11.01 -7.07
N THR A 55 -3.90 -10.40 -6.69
CA THR A 55 -3.01 -9.73 -7.65
C THR A 55 -2.42 -10.68 -8.67
N ASN A 56 -2.00 -11.88 -8.25
CA ASN A 56 -1.47 -12.90 -9.18
C ASN A 56 -2.52 -13.31 -10.22
N LYS A 57 -3.78 -13.45 -9.83
CA LYS A 57 -4.88 -13.75 -10.75
C LYS A 57 -5.11 -12.60 -11.74
N ILE A 58 -5.17 -11.37 -11.25
CA ILE A 58 -5.35 -10.17 -12.06
C ILE A 58 -4.20 -10.02 -13.08
N ILE A 59 -2.96 -10.13 -12.62
CA ILE A 59 -1.77 -10.00 -13.49
C ILE A 59 -1.79 -11.06 -14.60
N LYS A 60 -2.17 -12.30 -14.28
CA LYS A 60 -2.31 -13.37 -15.28
C LYS A 60 -3.34 -13.00 -16.34
N ASP A 61 -4.50 -12.50 -15.93
CA ASP A 61 -5.58 -12.12 -16.85
C ASP A 61 -5.17 -10.92 -17.72
N VAL A 62 -4.57 -9.89 -17.15
CA VAL A 62 -4.10 -8.70 -17.85
C VAL A 62 -2.99 -9.05 -18.87
N ARG A 63 -2.03 -9.90 -18.49
CA ARG A 63 -0.98 -10.39 -19.40
C ARG A 63 -1.52 -11.25 -20.54
N ASN A 64 -2.68 -11.88 -20.34
CA ASN A 64 -3.37 -12.65 -21.38
C ASN A 64 -4.29 -11.79 -22.28
N GLY A 65 -4.19 -10.48 -22.21
CA GLY A 65 -4.91 -9.55 -23.09
C GLY A 65 -6.36 -9.31 -22.67
N LYS A 66 -6.72 -9.49 -21.39
CA LYS A 66 -8.08 -9.19 -20.91
C LYS A 66 -8.30 -7.70 -20.53
N GLY A 67 -7.38 -6.83 -21.03
CA GLY A 67 -7.47 -5.38 -20.81
C GLY A 67 -7.03 -4.92 -19.43
N PRO A 68 -7.22 -3.64 -19.13
CA PRO A 68 -6.86 -3.07 -17.84
C PRO A 68 -7.77 -3.56 -16.72
N TYR A 69 -7.28 -3.50 -15.49
CA TYR A 69 -8.01 -3.89 -14.29
C TYR A 69 -7.94 -2.81 -13.21
N PHE A 70 -9.02 -2.58 -12.47
CA PHE A 70 -9.04 -1.68 -11.32
C PHE A 70 -9.18 -2.47 -10.02
N LEU A 71 -8.16 -2.38 -9.14
CA LEU A 71 -8.13 -3.04 -7.85
C LEU A 71 -8.15 -2.00 -6.73
N GLU A 72 -9.14 -2.06 -5.85
CA GLU A 72 -9.14 -1.33 -4.59
C GLU A 72 -8.54 -2.22 -3.48
N ALA A 73 -7.42 -1.80 -2.90
CA ALA A 73 -6.86 -2.40 -1.69
C ALA A 73 -7.32 -1.58 -0.49
N GLN A 74 -8.22 -2.14 0.33
CA GLN A 74 -8.68 -1.47 1.54
C GLN A 74 -7.63 -1.60 2.63
N THR A 75 -7.08 -0.47 3.03
CA THR A 75 -6.00 -0.36 4.02
C THR A 75 -6.39 0.58 5.16
N TYR A 76 -5.48 0.83 6.07
CA TYR A 76 -5.62 1.88 7.07
C TYR A 76 -4.29 2.56 7.32
N ARG A 77 -4.30 3.89 7.39
CA ARG A 77 -3.12 4.69 7.72
C ARG A 77 -3.05 4.90 9.23
N PHE A 78 -2.10 4.24 9.92
CA PHE A 78 -1.97 4.34 11.39
C PHE A 78 -1.54 5.70 11.91
N ARG A 79 -0.82 6.49 11.10
CA ARG A 79 -0.37 7.84 11.48
C ARG A 79 -1.18 8.90 10.77
N GLY A 80 -1.13 10.13 11.27
CA GLY A 80 -1.68 11.30 10.60
C GLY A 80 -1.13 11.49 9.19
N HIS A 81 -1.75 12.38 8.41
CA HIS A 81 -1.35 12.64 7.03
C HIS A 81 0.07 13.22 6.93
N SER A 82 0.46 14.02 7.91
CA SER A 82 1.80 14.61 8.02
C SER A 82 2.28 14.58 9.47
N MET A 83 3.53 14.94 9.71
CA MET A 83 4.10 15.05 11.05
C MET A 83 3.38 16.08 11.95
N ALA A 84 2.75 17.09 11.34
CA ALA A 84 1.98 18.11 12.04
C ALA A 84 0.50 17.76 12.22
N ASP A 85 0.03 16.64 11.66
CA ASP A 85 -1.37 16.22 11.75
C ASP A 85 -1.64 15.48 13.05
N PRO A 86 -2.41 16.06 14.00
CA PRO A 86 -2.70 15.43 15.28
C PRO A 86 -3.77 14.32 15.19
N SER A 87 -4.27 14.02 13.98
CA SER A 87 -5.27 12.96 13.72
C SER A 87 -6.58 13.09 14.52
N MET A 88 -6.96 14.30 14.95
CA MET A 88 -8.15 14.53 15.80
C MET A 88 -9.49 14.20 15.11
N TYR A 89 -9.48 14.03 13.80
CA TYR A 89 -10.65 13.66 12.99
C TYR A 89 -10.96 12.16 13.02
N ARG A 90 -10.09 11.34 13.62
CA ARG A 90 -10.28 9.90 13.80
C ARG A 90 -10.53 9.56 15.26
N GLY A 91 -11.44 8.62 15.49
CA GLY A 91 -11.68 8.12 16.83
C GLY A 91 -10.56 7.18 17.30
N SER A 92 -10.12 7.33 18.55
CA SER A 92 -9.10 6.42 19.13
C SER A 92 -9.54 4.95 19.11
N ALA A 93 -10.84 4.68 19.26
CA ALA A 93 -11.39 3.32 19.18
C ALA A 93 -11.24 2.72 17.78
N GLU A 94 -11.41 3.52 16.73
CA GLU A 94 -11.17 3.09 15.34
C GLU A 94 -9.71 2.73 15.12
N GLU A 95 -8.79 3.58 15.56
CA GLU A 95 -7.35 3.30 15.43
C GLU A 95 -6.93 2.02 16.17
N GLU A 96 -7.44 1.80 17.36
CA GLU A 96 -7.15 0.57 18.13
C GLU A 96 -7.68 -0.69 17.42
N LEU A 97 -8.89 -0.64 16.86
CA LEU A 97 -9.43 -1.75 16.07
C LEU A 97 -8.56 -2.08 14.86
N TRP A 98 -8.06 -1.06 14.13
CA TRP A 98 -7.19 -1.28 12.99
C TRP A 98 -5.80 -1.76 13.38
N LYS A 99 -5.25 -1.33 14.51
CA LYS A 99 -3.99 -1.86 15.06
C LYS A 99 -4.04 -3.35 15.35
N LEU A 100 -5.21 -3.88 15.76
CA LEU A 100 -5.40 -5.32 15.92
C LEU A 100 -5.28 -6.09 14.60
N ARG A 101 -5.45 -5.39 13.49
CA ARG A 101 -5.36 -5.92 12.13
C ARG A 101 -4.07 -5.48 11.41
N ASP A 102 -3.03 -5.10 12.16
CA ASP A 102 -1.73 -4.76 11.57
C ASP A 102 -1.24 -5.92 10.69
N PRO A 103 -0.97 -5.66 9.39
CA PRO A 103 -0.61 -6.71 8.44
C PRO A 103 0.67 -7.47 8.81
N ILE A 104 1.61 -6.82 9.51
CA ILE A 104 2.83 -7.47 9.99
C ILE A 104 2.48 -8.48 11.07
N ASN A 105 1.66 -8.08 12.05
CA ASN A 105 1.26 -8.95 13.16
C ASN A 105 0.38 -10.12 12.68
N LEU A 106 -0.53 -9.86 11.74
CA LEU A 106 -1.37 -10.91 11.14
C LEU A 106 -0.51 -11.95 10.41
N HIS A 107 0.41 -11.48 9.56
CA HIS A 107 1.27 -12.39 8.80
C HIS A 107 2.27 -13.13 9.70
N TRP A 108 2.82 -12.47 10.72
CA TRP A 108 3.66 -13.08 11.75
C TRP A 108 2.94 -14.24 12.45
N SER A 109 1.69 -14.02 12.86
CA SER A 109 0.87 -15.05 13.50
C SER A 109 0.63 -16.22 12.56
N TRP A 110 0.28 -15.93 11.32
CA TRP A 110 0.08 -16.97 10.29
C TRP A 110 1.35 -17.80 10.05
N LEU A 111 2.52 -17.16 9.94
CA LEU A 111 3.80 -17.85 9.76
C LEU A 111 4.09 -18.81 10.92
N LYS A 112 3.88 -18.37 12.17
CA LYS A 112 4.04 -19.22 13.35
C LYS A 112 3.10 -20.44 13.33
N GLU A 113 1.84 -20.23 12.98
CA GLU A 113 0.84 -21.30 12.86
C GLU A 113 1.17 -22.29 11.74
N ASN A 114 1.91 -21.84 10.73
CA ASN A 114 2.37 -22.68 9.61
C ASN A 114 3.79 -23.24 9.78
N GLY A 115 4.32 -23.23 11.01
CA GLY A 115 5.52 -23.96 11.39
C GLY A 115 6.85 -23.23 11.21
N TYR A 116 6.84 -21.95 10.93
CA TYR A 116 8.07 -21.14 10.90
C TYR A 116 8.59 -20.89 12.32
N ALA A 117 9.89 -21.07 12.52
CA ALA A 117 10.50 -20.88 13.82
C ALA A 117 10.52 -19.39 14.23
N LYS A 118 10.28 -19.13 15.51
CA LYS A 118 10.28 -17.75 16.03
C LYS A 118 11.63 -17.04 15.80
N ASP A 119 12.72 -17.79 15.89
CA ASP A 119 14.07 -17.24 15.73
C ASP A 119 14.32 -16.79 14.28
N GLU A 120 13.86 -17.55 13.29
CA GLU A 120 13.91 -17.15 11.87
C GLU A 120 13.13 -15.85 11.61
N LEU A 121 11.96 -15.72 12.23
CA LEU A 121 11.14 -14.51 12.09
C LEU A 121 11.81 -13.31 12.77
N ASN A 122 12.42 -13.51 13.93
CA ASN A 122 13.19 -12.46 14.61
C ASN A 122 14.39 -12.01 13.79
N GLU A 123 15.12 -12.93 13.16
CA GLU A 123 16.25 -12.58 12.28
C GLU A 123 15.81 -11.68 11.11
N ILE A 124 14.65 -11.97 10.51
CA ILE A 124 14.07 -11.12 9.46
C ILE A 124 13.75 -9.74 10.01
N TYR A 125 13.15 -9.65 11.19
CA TYR A 125 12.79 -8.39 11.81
C TYR A 125 14.03 -7.53 12.09
N GLU A 126 15.06 -8.10 12.70
CA GLU A 126 16.32 -7.40 12.99
C GLU A 126 17.04 -6.96 11.71
N LYS A 127 17.03 -7.80 10.69
CA LYS A 127 17.59 -7.43 9.39
C LYS A 127 16.84 -6.22 8.79
N MET A 128 15.52 -6.18 8.89
CA MET A 128 14.76 -5.04 8.37
C MET A 128 15.00 -3.76 9.17
N ASN A 129 15.16 -3.85 10.49
CA ASN A 129 15.57 -2.71 11.31
C ASN A 129 16.94 -2.17 10.87
N SER A 130 17.94 -3.05 10.66
CA SER A 130 19.25 -2.64 10.16
C SER A 130 19.16 -1.92 8.81
N VAL A 131 18.36 -2.42 7.87
CA VAL A 131 18.13 -1.76 6.58
C VAL A 131 17.52 -0.37 6.74
N MET A 132 16.61 -0.20 7.70
CA MET A 132 16.00 1.11 7.98
C MET A 132 17.01 2.08 8.60
N ASP A 133 17.86 1.62 9.51
CA ASP A 133 18.92 2.43 10.11
C ASP A 133 19.93 2.88 9.06
N GLU A 134 20.36 1.96 8.18
CA GLU A 134 21.23 2.26 7.04
C GLU A 134 20.59 3.29 6.08
N ALA A 135 19.28 3.18 5.81
CA ALA A 135 18.57 4.14 4.96
C ALA A 135 18.51 5.54 5.60
N VAL A 136 18.31 5.63 6.91
CA VAL A 136 18.33 6.89 7.66
C VAL A 136 19.74 7.49 7.63
N GLN A 137 20.77 6.69 7.85
CA GLN A 137 22.16 7.12 7.78
C GLN A 137 22.50 7.65 6.38
N PHE A 138 22.13 6.89 5.33
CA PHE A 138 22.33 7.29 3.93
C PHE A 138 21.66 8.64 3.64
N ALA A 139 20.43 8.83 4.06
CA ALA A 139 19.71 10.10 3.85
C ALA A 139 20.38 11.28 4.59
N THR A 140 20.92 11.03 5.79
CA THR A 140 21.55 12.05 6.62
C THR A 140 22.92 12.46 6.09
N GLU A 141 23.69 11.50 5.55
CA GLU A 141 25.05 11.70 5.04
C GLU A 141 25.09 12.11 3.57
N SER A 142 23.96 11.95 2.84
CA SER A 142 23.87 12.33 1.42
C SER A 142 24.02 13.84 1.22
N GLU A 143 24.80 14.21 0.23
CA GLU A 143 24.94 15.60 -0.18
C GLU A 143 23.64 16.12 -0.81
N PHE A 144 23.40 17.44 -0.69
CA PHE A 144 22.28 18.08 -1.39
C PHE A 144 22.52 18.07 -2.89
N PRO A 145 21.43 18.01 -3.71
CA PRO A 145 21.54 18.08 -5.16
C PRO A 145 22.29 19.33 -5.63
N THR A 146 23.08 19.17 -6.68
CA THR A 146 23.76 20.29 -7.35
C THR A 146 22.83 20.95 -8.38
N ILE A 147 23.22 22.14 -8.89
CA ILE A 147 22.47 22.80 -9.97
C ILE A 147 22.42 21.93 -11.23
N ASP A 148 23.47 21.18 -11.51
CA ASP A 148 23.54 20.29 -12.67
C ASP A 148 22.53 19.12 -12.57
N ASP A 149 22.14 18.72 -11.37
CA ASP A 149 21.15 17.67 -11.15
C ASP A 149 19.74 18.08 -11.60
N LEU A 150 19.47 19.40 -11.73
CA LEU A 150 18.20 19.90 -12.28
C LEU A 150 17.94 19.47 -13.72
N TYR A 151 19.00 19.16 -14.46
CA TYR A 151 18.91 18.81 -15.88
C TYR A 151 19.10 17.32 -16.15
N LYS A 152 19.41 16.52 -15.12
CA LYS A 152 19.56 15.07 -15.23
C LYS A 152 18.20 14.36 -15.21
N ASN A 153 18.10 13.26 -15.95
CA ASN A 153 16.93 12.39 -15.97
C ASN A 153 15.61 13.06 -16.36
N ILE A 154 15.64 14.19 -17.08
CA ILE A 154 14.45 14.88 -17.61
C ILE A 154 13.93 14.18 -18.87
N TYR A 155 14.83 13.74 -19.73
CA TYR A 155 14.52 13.07 -20.97
C TYR A 155 15.26 11.72 -21.03
N PHE A 156 14.78 10.85 -21.91
CA PHE A 156 15.50 9.61 -22.18
C PHE A 156 16.82 9.96 -22.89
N GLU A 157 17.93 9.59 -22.27
CA GLU A 157 19.27 9.69 -22.85
C GLU A 157 19.65 8.33 -23.44
N ASN A 158 20.08 8.32 -24.71
CA ASN A 158 20.52 7.10 -25.42
C ASN A 158 21.91 6.66 -24.99
#